data_621a0fb2419be6229e765364e8e80d35
#
_entry.id   621a0fb2419be6229e765364e8e80d35
#
_cell.length_a   1.000
_cell.length_b   1.000
_cell.length_c   1.000
_cell.angle_alpha   90.00
_cell.angle_beta   90.00
_cell.angle_gamma   90.00
#
_symmetry.space_group_name_H-M   'P 1'
#
loop_
_entity.id
_entity.type
_entity.pdbx_description
1 polymer ?
#
loop_
_entity_poly.entity_id
_entity_poly.type
_entity_poly.pdbx_seq_one_letter_code
_entity_poly.pdbx_strand_id
1 'polypeptide(L)'
;WGDQPIEFSFIANKIAFPVFPWLTFPLLGMFLGETVKNSTDTNRIFNYIGLSGIFVLAIGVAISFTNYQYHFNDYYHSRQGAMLFMCGFVMGWLYLTKLVIDNIPTNSFFDLLFQWSKGVTNIYFIQWIIILWSIAFFGINRSSFTTTILLILIFTGISHFTNQFIISRQKNK
;
A
#
# COMPACT_ATOMS: atom_id res chain seq x y z
N TRP A 1 -39.43 -17.66 -18.57
CA TRP A 1 -38.46 -16.57 -18.44
C TRP A 1 -39.07 -15.64 -17.39
N GLY A 2 -38.82 -15.95 -16.10
CA GLY A 2 -39.24 -15.14 -14.98
C GLY A 2 -38.29 -13.98 -14.82
N ASP A 3 -38.86 -12.77 -14.73
CA ASP A 3 -38.16 -11.55 -14.33
C ASP A 3 -37.61 -11.76 -12.92
N GLN A 4 -36.35 -12.24 -12.81
CA GLN A 4 -35.65 -12.21 -11.56
C GLN A 4 -35.37 -10.74 -11.26
N PRO A 5 -35.77 -10.21 -10.11
CA PRO A 5 -35.44 -8.85 -9.73
C PRO A 5 -33.89 -8.75 -9.75
N ILE A 6 -33.40 -7.72 -10.42
CA ILE A 6 -31.95 -7.40 -10.40
C ILE A 6 -31.61 -7.14 -8.94
N GLU A 7 -31.14 -8.18 -8.26
CA GLU A 7 -30.77 -8.04 -6.86
C GLU A 7 -29.63 -7.02 -6.78
N PHE A 8 -29.85 -5.97 -6.05
CA PHE A 8 -28.82 -4.95 -5.74
C PHE A 8 -27.55 -5.60 -5.13
N SER A 9 -27.70 -6.77 -4.53
CA SER A 9 -26.61 -7.64 -4.06
C SER A 9 -25.66 -8.08 -5.19
N PHE A 10 -26.17 -8.27 -6.42
CA PHE A 10 -25.36 -8.66 -7.56
C PHE A 10 -24.41 -7.54 -8.02
N ILE A 11 -24.86 -6.29 -7.91
CA ILE A 11 -24.01 -5.11 -8.21
C ILE A 11 -22.99 -4.90 -7.09
N ALA A 12 -23.41 -5.03 -5.83
CA ALA A 12 -22.54 -4.87 -4.67
C ALA A 12 -21.39 -5.92 -4.64
N ASN A 13 -21.68 -7.16 -5.02
CA ASN A 13 -20.68 -8.23 -5.11
C ASN A 13 -19.72 -8.09 -6.32
N LYS A 14 -20.09 -7.28 -7.32
CA LYS A 14 -19.23 -7.01 -8.49
C LYS A 14 -18.43 -5.73 -8.40
N ILE A 15 -18.58 -4.91 -7.35
CA ILE A 15 -17.71 -3.76 -7.13
C ILE A 15 -16.33 -4.32 -6.77
N ALA A 16 -15.44 -4.30 -7.76
CA ALA A 16 -14.08 -4.84 -7.65
C ALA A 16 -13.23 -4.13 -6.59
N PHE A 17 -13.65 -2.97 -6.10
CA PHE A 17 -12.90 -2.18 -5.14
C PHE A 17 -13.86 -1.44 -4.19
N PRO A 18 -14.17 -2.01 -3.03
CA PRO A 18 -15.01 -1.34 -2.04
C PRO A 18 -14.28 -0.14 -1.43
N VAL A 19 -14.76 1.05 -1.71
CA VAL A 19 -14.12 2.32 -1.31
C VAL A 19 -13.98 2.41 0.21
N PHE A 20 -15.00 2.04 0.97
CA PHE A 20 -15.03 2.25 2.42
C PHE A 20 -13.93 1.53 3.21
N PRO A 21 -13.69 0.23 3.08
CA PRO A 21 -12.59 -0.41 3.79
C PRO A 21 -11.23 0.17 3.41
N TRP A 22 -10.99 0.41 2.12
CA TRP A 22 -9.71 0.88 1.62
C TRP A 22 -9.42 2.35 1.92
N LEU A 23 -10.45 3.17 2.12
CA LEU A 23 -10.31 4.57 2.54
C LEU A 23 -9.65 4.71 3.92
N THR A 24 -9.69 3.66 4.74
CA THR A 24 -9.03 3.63 6.06
C THR A 24 -7.54 3.92 5.96
N PHE A 25 -6.84 3.40 4.94
CA PHE A 25 -5.39 3.61 4.81
C PHE A 25 -5.00 5.06 4.48
N PRO A 26 -5.61 5.74 3.47
CA PRO A 26 -5.35 7.15 3.26
C PRO A 26 -5.68 8.02 4.47
N LEU A 27 -6.81 7.77 5.15
CA LEU A 27 -7.20 8.52 6.34
C LEU A 27 -6.21 8.31 7.50
N LEU A 28 -5.80 7.06 7.74
CA LEU A 28 -4.77 6.74 8.72
C LEU A 28 -3.45 7.45 8.38
N GLY A 29 -3.03 7.38 7.10
CA GLY A 29 -1.82 8.06 6.63
C GLY A 29 -1.86 9.58 6.82
N MET A 30 -2.99 10.22 6.50
CA MET A 30 -3.18 11.66 6.74
C MET A 30 -3.12 12.00 8.23
N PHE A 31 -3.81 11.23 9.08
CA PHE A 31 -3.80 11.44 10.53
C PHE A 31 -2.40 11.28 11.12
N LEU A 32 -1.69 10.22 10.77
CA LEU A 32 -0.32 9.98 11.25
C LEU A 32 0.64 11.05 10.71
N GLY A 33 0.54 11.42 9.45
CA GLY A 33 1.35 12.46 8.83
C GLY A 33 1.17 13.83 9.49
N GLU A 34 -0.06 14.22 9.78
CA GLU A 34 -0.36 15.45 10.50
C GLU A 34 0.14 15.42 11.94
N THR A 35 -0.02 14.28 12.62
CA THR A 35 0.47 14.09 13.98
C THR A 35 1.99 14.23 14.06
N VAL A 36 2.72 13.63 13.12
CA VAL A 36 4.18 13.74 13.04
C VAL A 36 4.62 15.17 12.71
N LYS A 37 3.95 15.81 11.74
CA LYS A 37 4.26 17.19 11.32
C LYS A 37 4.09 18.21 12.44
N ASN A 38 3.06 18.07 13.28
CA ASN A 38 2.73 19.01 14.35
C ASN A 38 3.49 18.69 15.65
N SER A 39 4.28 17.63 15.69
CA SER A 39 5.02 17.21 16.88
C SER A 39 6.33 17.96 17.02
N THR A 40 6.65 18.35 18.24
CA THR A 40 7.97 18.87 18.64
C THR A 40 8.99 17.75 18.92
N ASP A 41 8.51 16.56 19.27
CA ASP A 41 9.34 15.38 19.58
C ASP A 41 8.92 14.21 18.69
N THR A 42 9.59 14.11 17.54
CA THR A 42 9.32 13.07 16.54
C THR A 42 9.57 11.67 17.10
N ASN A 43 10.59 11.47 17.92
CA ASN A 43 10.93 10.16 18.48
C ASN A 43 9.82 9.65 19.39
N ARG A 44 9.32 10.52 20.23
CA ARG A 44 8.20 10.20 21.14
C ARG A 44 6.94 9.81 20.37
N ILE A 45 6.63 10.54 19.28
CA ILE A 45 5.46 10.22 18.45
C ILE A 45 5.62 8.87 17.76
N PHE A 46 6.79 8.55 17.19
CA PHE A 46 7.00 7.25 16.57
C PHE A 46 6.91 6.10 17.57
N ASN A 47 7.37 6.29 18.83
CA ASN A 47 7.17 5.30 19.88
C ASN A 47 5.67 5.06 20.18
N TYR A 48 4.85 6.13 20.22
CA TYR A 48 3.40 5.98 20.38
C TYR A 48 2.76 5.30 19.16
N ILE A 49 3.19 5.63 17.93
CA ILE A 49 2.73 4.96 16.71
C ILE A 49 3.06 3.46 16.79
N GLY A 50 4.28 3.10 17.18
CA GLY A 50 4.69 1.70 17.32
C GLY A 50 3.88 0.96 18.38
N LEU A 51 3.74 1.53 19.56
CA LEU A 51 2.97 0.91 20.64
C LEU A 51 1.49 0.75 20.30
N SER A 52 0.86 1.80 19.76
CA SER A 52 -0.53 1.72 19.30
C SER A 52 -0.69 0.77 18.11
N GLY A 53 0.31 0.69 17.22
CA GLY A 53 0.34 -0.28 16.12
C GLY A 53 0.34 -1.72 16.61
N ILE A 54 1.14 -2.06 17.61
CA ILE A 54 1.15 -3.38 18.25
C ILE A 54 -0.22 -3.70 18.86
N PHE A 55 -0.82 -2.73 19.55
CA PHE A 55 -2.13 -2.90 20.18
C PHE A 55 -3.24 -3.13 19.14
N VAL A 56 -3.29 -2.31 18.09
CA VAL A 56 -4.26 -2.45 16.98
C VAL A 56 -4.07 -3.79 16.26
N LEU A 57 -2.81 -4.19 16.01
CA LEU A 57 -2.49 -5.48 15.41
C LEU A 57 -2.98 -6.64 16.28
N ALA A 58 -2.74 -6.59 17.59
CA ALA A 58 -3.19 -7.61 18.52
C ALA A 58 -4.72 -7.75 18.53
N ILE A 59 -5.46 -6.64 18.52
CA ILE A 59 -6.92 -6.64 18.39
C ILE A 59 -7.34 -7.26 17.04
N GLY A 60 -6.71 -6.85 15.93
CA GLY A 60 -6.98 -7.39 14.61
C GLY A 60 -6.78 -8.91 14.55
N VAL A 61 -5.70 -9.40 15.14
CA VAL A 61 -5.41 -10.85 15.28
C VAL A 61 -6.48 -11.52 16.14
N ALA A 62 -6.79 -10.99 17.32
CA ALA A 62 -7.78 -11.57 18.23
C ALA A 62 -9.18 -11.71 17.58
N ILE A 63 -9.63 -10.66 16.88
CA ILE A 63 -10.89 -10.70 16.13
C ILE A 63 -10.82 -11.73 15.00
N SER A 64 -9.70 -11.83 14.30
CA SER A 64 -9.53 -12.76 13.19
C SER A 64 -9.53 -14.23 13.63
N PHE A 65 -9.10 -14.53 14.84
CA PHE A 65 -9.18 -15.88 15.40
C PHE A 65 -10.62 -16.39 15.61
N THR A 66 -11.61 -15.51 15.71
CA THR A 66 -13.01 -15.94 15.84
C THR A 66 -13.52 -16.64 14.60
N ASN A 67 -13.14 -16.16 13.42
CA ASN A 67 -13.44 -16.80 12.13
C ASN A 67 -12.45 -16.29 11.07
N TYR A 68 -11.34 -17.00 10.90
CA TYR A 68 -10.28 -16.61 9.98
C TYR A 68 -10.78 -16.46 8.53
N GLN A 69 -11.57 -17.43 8.06
CA GLN A 69 -12.10 -17.40 6.70
C GLN A 69 -13.00 -16.20 6.45
N TYR A 70 -13.82 -15.83 7.42
CA TYR A 70 -14.69 -14.66 7.31
C TYR A 70 -13.90 -13.35 7.15
N HIS A 71 -12.75 -13.22 7.80
CA HIS A 71 -11.96 -11.99 7.80
C HIS A 71 -10.98 -11.87 6.64
N PHE A 72 -10.42 -12.99 6.13
CA PHE A 72 -9.34 -13.01 5.14
C PHE A 72 -9.66 -13.73 3.83
N ASN A 73 -10.88 -14.27 3.64
CA ASN A 73 -11.20 -15.05 2.45
C ASN A 73 -11.18 -14.23 1.16
N ASP A 74 -11.55 -12.95 1.23
CA ASP A 74 -11.58 -12.04 0.08
C ASP A 74 -10.70 -10.82 0.36
N TYR A 75 -9.62 -10.70 -0.42
CA TYR A 75 -8.69 -9.58 -0.30
C TYR A 75 -9.37 -8.23 -0.54
N TYR A 76 -10.26 -8.15 -1.54
CA TYR A 76 -10.93 -6.89 -1.89
C TYR A 76 -12.02 -6.51 -0.89
N HIS A 77 -12.69 -7.48 -0.30
CA HIS A 77 -13.76 -7.27 0.68
C HIS A 77 -13.30 -7.62 2.10
N SER A 78 -12.06 -7.23 2.43
CA SER A 78 -11.49 -7.46 3.76
C SER A 78 -12.41 -6.95 4.87
N ARG A 79 -12.60 -7.78 5.90
CA ARG A 79 -13.45 -7.47 7.06
C ARG A 79 -12.64 -6.79 8.16
N GLN A 80 -13.33 -6.42 9.23
CA GLN A 80 -12.79 -5.59 10.33
C GLN A 80 -11.47 -6.16 10.92
N GLY A 81 -11.42 -7.49 11.16
CA GLY A 81 -10.21 -8.14 11.70
C GLY A 81 -9.00 -7.96 10.80
N ALA A 82 -9.17 -8.21 9.48
CA ALA A 82 -8.10 -8.01 8.49
C ALA A 82 -7.69 -6.53 8.37
N MET A 83 -8.65 -5.60 8.40
CA MET A 83 -8.36 -4.17 8.33
C MET A 83 -7.56 -3.69 9.54
N LEU A 84 -7.96 -4.07 10.76
CA LEU A 84 -7.22 -3.73 11.97
C LEU A 84 -5.82 -4.36 11.96
N PHE A 85 -5.71 -5.63 11.53
CA PHE A 85 -4.41 -6.29 11.35
C PHE A 85 -3.50 -5.48 10.42
N MET A 86 -4.00 -5.10 9.24
CA MET A 86 -3.22 -4.33 8.27
C MET A 86 -2.86 -2.93 8.78
N CYS A 87 -3.77 -2.22 9.43
CA CYS A 87 -3.48 -0.91 10.03
C CYS A 87 -2.40 -1.02 11.10
N GLY A 88 -2.51 -1.98 12.01
CA GLY A 88 -1.50 -2.22 13.04
C GLY A 88 -0.15 -2.61 12.44
N PHE A 89 -0.15 -3.44 11.39
CA PHE A 89 1.06 -3.80 10.66
C PHE A 89 1.74 -2.58 10.01
N VAL A 90 0.98 -1.72 9.33
CA VAL A 90 1.51 -0.49 8.73
C VAL A 90 2.11 0.44 9.77
N MET A 91 1.43 0.64 10.91
CA MET A 91 1.94 1.47 12.00
C MET A 91 3.23 0.89 12.61
N GLY A 92 3.27 -0.42 12.84
CA GLY A 92 4.48 -1.13 13.29
C GLY A 92 5.62 -1.02 12.28
N TRP A 93 5.32 -1.14 10.98
CA TRP A 93 6.29 -0.98 9.91
C TRP A 93 6.87 0.43 9.86
N LEU A 94 6.06 1.48 10.03
CA LEU A 94 6.52 2.87 10.11
C LEU A 94 7.50 3.06 11.28
N TYR A 95 7.19 2.50 12.44
CA TYR A 95 8.08 2.53 13.60
C TYR A 95 9.40 1.80 13.34
N LEU A 96 9.35 0.58 12.77
CA LEU A 96 10.55 -0.17 12.39
C LEU A 96 11.40 0.59 11.37
N THR A 97 10.79 1.20 10.38
CA THR A 97 11.48 2.03 9.39
C THR A 97 12.21 3.20 10.06
N LYS A 98 11.56 3.87 11.04
CA LYS A 98 12.20 4.93 11.82
C LYS A 98 13.42 4.41 12.59
N LEU A 99 13.30 3.25 13.26
CA LEU A 99 14.43 2.65 13.97
C LEU A 99 15.59 2.31 13.02
N VAL A 100 15.30 1.81 11.83
CA VAL A 100 16.30 1.52 10.81
C VAL A 100 17.03 2.79 10.38
N ILE A 101 16.29 3.87 10.08
CA ILE A 101 16.86 5.15 9.65
C ILE A 101 17.72 5.78 10.75
N ASP A 102 17.33 5.68 12.01
CA ASP A 102 18.07 6.25 13.13
C ASP A 102 19.39 5.51 13.42
N ASN A 103 19.47 4.21 13.12
CA ASN A 103 20.61 3.37 13.46
C ASN A 103 21.54 3.06 12.28
N ILE A 104 21.10 3.29 11.05
CA ILE A 104 21.91 3.00 9.87
C ILE A 104 22.37 4.33 9.25
N PRO A 105 23.68 4.53 9.02
CA PRO A 105 24.17 5.73 8.37
C PRO A 105 23.61 5.87 6.96
N THR A 106 23.35 7.10 6.55
CA THR A 106 22.88 7.42 5.20
C THR A 106 23.85 6.87 4.15
N ASN A 107 23.29 6.21 3.14
CA ASN A 107 24.06 5.64 2.03
C ASN A 107 23.26 5.81 0.71
N SER A 108 23.87 5.44 -0.40
CA SER A 108 23.27 5.60 -1.74
C SER A 108 21.90 4.91 -1.88
N PHE A 109 21.63 3.87 -1.09
CA PHE A 109 20.33 3.21 -1.08
C PHE A 109 19.24 4.10 -0.47
N PHE A 110 19.54 4.79 0.66
CA PHE A 110 18.62 5.76 1.25
C PHE A 110 18.39 6.96 0.33
N ASP A 111 19.43 7.42 -0.37
CA ASP A 111 19.30 8.50 -1.36
C ASP A 111 18.32 8.10 -2.48
N LEU A 112 18.43 6.85 -2.97
CA LEU A 112 17.51 6.30 -3.95
C LEU A 112 16.07 6.24 -3.42
N LEU A 113 15.86 5.73 -2.20
CA LEU A 113 14.54 5.67 -1.57
C LEU A 113 13.94 7.07 -1.36
N PHE A 114 14.76 8.03 -0.93
CA PHE A 114 14.34 9.42 -0.77
C PHE A 114 13.95 10.06 -2.10
N GLN A 115 14.68 9.75 -3.16
CA GLN A 115 14.34 10.20 -4.50
C GLN A 115 13.03 9.59 -4.98
N TRP A 116 12.80 8.30 -4.73
CA TRP A 116 11.53 7.64 -5.05
C TRP A 116 10.36 8.21 -4.25
N SER A 117 10.56 8.54 -2.99
CA SER A 117 9.50 9.13 -2.16
C SER A 117 9.01 10.48 -2.70
N LYS A 118 9.90 11.29 -3.26
CA LYS A 118 9.53 12.57 -3.91
C LYS A 118 8.74 12.38 -5.20
N GLY A 119 8.99 11.29 -5.91
CA GLY A 119 8.34 10.96 -7.19
C GLY A 119 7.29 9.86 -7.10
N VAL A 120 6.84 9.49 -5.91
CA VAL A 120 5.99 8.30 -5.69
C VAL A 120 4.72 8.31 -6.56
N THR A 121 4.06 9.45 -6.69
CA THR A 121 2.85 9.58 -7.51
C THR A 121 3.13 9.30 -8.98
N ASN A 122 4.21 9.88 -9.53
CA ASN A 122 4.60 9.64 -10.91
C ASN A 122 4.97 8.17 -11.16
N ILE A 123 5.78 7.61 -10.26
CA ILE A 123 6.19 6.19 -10.32
C ILE A 123 4.96 5.29 -10.29
N TYR A 124 4.02 5.55 -9.39
CA TYR A 124 2.77 4.79 -9.30
C TYR A 124 1.95 4.86 -10.59
N PHE A 125 1.76 6.06 -11.15
CA PHE A 125 1.06 6.22 -12.43
C PHE A 125 1.74 5.46 -13.58
N ILE A 126 3.07 5.56 -13.68
CA ILE A 126 3.83 4.87 -14.72
C ILE A 126 3.67 3.36 -14.56
N GLN A 127 3.79 2.83 -13.34
CA GLN A 127 3.61 1.40 -13.06
C GLN A 127 2.21 0.92 -13.45
N TRP A 128 1.16 1.67 -13.11
CA TRP A 128 -0.21 1.32 -13.51
C TRP A 128 -0.38 1.25 -15.01
N ILE A 129 0.16 2.21 -15.75
CA ILE A 129 0.13 2.21 -17.23
C ILE A 129 0.83 0.95 -17.76
N ILE A 130 2.04 0.65 -17.27
CA ILE A 130 2.82 -0.51 -17.72
C ILE A 130 2.08 -1.82 -17.39
N ILE A 131 1.50 -1.94 -16.19
CA ILE A 131 0.73 -3.13 -15.78
C ILE A 131 -0.49 -3.32 -16.69
N LEU A 132 -1.28 -2.26 -16.93
CA LEU A 132 -2.44 -2.34 -17.81
C LEU A 132 -2.06 -2.77 -19.23
N TRP A 133 -0.98 -2.21 -19.78
CA TRP A 133 -0.47 -2.62 -21.08
C TRP A 133 0.03 -4.06 -21.08
N SER A 134 0.74 -4.49 -20.03
CA SER A 134 1.20 -5.87 -19.92
C SER A 134 0.04 -6.87 -19.89
N ILE A 135 -1.05 -6.54 -19.18
CA ILE A 135 -2.27 -7.36 -19.14
C ILE A 135 -2.90 -7.43 -20.54
N ALA A 136 -2.96 -6.30 -21.27
CA ALA A 136 -3.52 -6.27 -22.63
C ALA A 136 -2.73 -7.13 -23.61
N PHE A 137 -1.40 -7.18 -23.49
CA PHE A 137 -0.54 -7.94 -24.41
C PHE A 137 -0.37 -9.41 -24.01
N PHE A 138 -0.21 -9.70 -22.73
CA PHE A 138 0.15 -11.05 -22.25
C PHE A 138 -1.03 -11.78 -21.60
N GLY A 139 -2.11 -11.08 -21.29
CA GLY A 139 -3.28 -11.64 -20.56
C GLY A 139 -3.03 -11.80 -19.06
N ILE A 140 -4.12 -12.14 -18.37
CA ILE A 140 -4.11 -12.33 -16.90
C ILE A 140 -3.72 -13.79 -16.60
N ASN A 141 -3.00 -14.00 -15.51
CA ASN A 141 -2.66 -15.33 -14.94
C ASN A 141 -1.84 -16.26 -15.84
N ARG A 142 -1.04 -15.75 -16.75
CA ARG A 142 -0.16 -16.56 -17.62
C ARG A 142 1.30 -16.58 -17.18
N SER A 143 1.67 -15.84 -16.16
CA SER A 143 3.06 -15.71 -15.70
C SER A 143 3.38 -16.70 -14.59
N SER A 144 4.51 -17.41 -14.70
CA SER A 144 5.07 -18.19 -13.60
C SER A 144 5.59 -17.24 -12.50
N PHE A 145 5.81 -17.77 -11.29
CA PHE A 145 6.37 -17.00 -10.17
C PHE A 145 7.69 -16.30 -10.55
N THR A 146 8.60 -17.02 -11.21
CA THR A 146 9.88 -16.46 -11.67
C THR A 146 9.69 -15.32 -12.69
N THR A 147 8.80 -15.51 -13.67
CA THR A 147 8.46 -14.47 -14.66
C THR A 147 7.87 -13.25 -13.98
N THR A 148 7.03 -13.42 -12.97
CA THR A 148 6.44 -12.31 -12.21
C THR A 148 7.51 -11.49 -11.48
N ILE A 149 8.48 -12.14 -10.82
CA ILE A 149 9.60 -11.43 -10.17
C ILE A 149 10.41 -10.64 -11.19
N LEU A 150 10.74 -11.23 -12.32
CA LEU A 150 11.48 -10.55 -13.40
C LEU A 150 10.71 -9.33 -13.91
N LEU A 151 9.41 -9.47 -14.15
CA LEU A 151 8.56 -8.35 -14.58
C LEU A 151 8.51 -7.23 -13.55
N ILE A 152 8.44 -7.54 -12.26
CA ILE A 152 8.48 -6.54 -11.18
C ILE A 152 9.79 -5.75 -11.25
N LEU A 153 10.94 -6.42 -11.38
CA LEU A 153 12.23 -5.75 -11.47
C LEU A 153 12.34 -4.87 -12.72
N ILE A 154 11.92 -5.38 -13.87
CA ILE A 154 11.91 -4.63 -15.14
C ILE A 154 10.99 -3.42 -15.04
N PHE A 155 9.76 -3.57 -14.55
CA PHE A 155 8.80 -2.47 -14.45
C PHE A 155 9.26 -1.41 -13.44
N THR A 156 9.89 -1.82 -12.35
CA THR A 156 10.49 -0.90 -11.37
C THR A 156 11.63 -0.11 -12.02
N GLY A 157 12.48 -0.77 -12.78
CA GLY A 157 13.56 -0.12 -13.53
C GLY A 157 13.02 0.90 -14.55
N ILE A 158 12.08 0.50 -15.39
CA ILE A 158 11.46 1.39 -16.38
C ILE A 158 10.81 2.60 -15.68
N SER A 159 10.07 2.37 -14.59
CA SER A 159 9.41 3.44 -13.85
C SER A 159 10.42 4.42 -13.26
N HIS A 160 11.53 3.92 -12.72
CA HIS A 160 12.61 4.76 -12.21
C HIS A 160 13.21 5.66 -13.29
N PHE A 161 13.65 5.09 -14.41
CA PHE A 161 14.27 5.87 -15.50
C PHE A 161 13.28 6.88 -16.12
N THR A 162 12.03 6.48 -16.30
CA THR A 162 11.00 7.39 -16.84
C THR A 162 10.74 8.56 -15.87
N ASN A 163 10.66 8.30 -14.58
CA ASN A 163 10.50 9.36 -13.57
C ASN A 163 11.70 10.31 -13.55
N GLN A 164 12.94 9.80 -13.67
CA GLN A 164 14.15 10.61 -13.78
C GLN A 164 14.12 11.53 -15.02
N PHE A 165 13.68 10.99 -16.13
CA PHE A 165 13.57 11.75 -17.38
C PHE A 165 12.53 12.88 -17.24
N ILE A 166 11.38 12.62 -16.62
CA ILE A 166 10.36 13.64 -16.36
C ILE A 166 10.92 14.76 -15.48
N ILE A 167 11.57 14.41 -14.37
CA ILE A 167 12.15 15.37 -13.43
C ILE A 167 13.25 16.23 -14.12
N SER A 168 14.10 15.62 -14.92
CA SER A 168 15.16 16.34 -15.63
C SER A 168 14.59 17.37 -16.62
N ARG A 169 13.50 17.04 -17.30
CA ARG A 169 12.80 17.97 -18.19
C ARG A 169 12.13 19.14 -17.48
N GLN A 170 11.65 18.91 -16.24
CA GLN A 170 11.03 19.97 -15.45
C GLN A 170 12.05 20.98 -14.90
N LYS A 171 13.30 20.56 -14.66
CA LYS A 171 14.38 21.44 -14.19
C LYS A 171 14.95 22.33 -15.29
N ASN A 172 14.74 21.99 -16.56
CA ASN A 172 15.25 22.74 -17.71
C ASN A 172 14.23 23.71 -18.31
N LYS A 173 13.09 23.88 -17.67
CA LYS A 173 12.08 24.89 -17.95
C LYS A 173 12.06 25.94 -16.86
#